data_2834e74da244ba43f486c9bc04d90a25
#
_entry.id   2834e74da244ba43f486c9bc04d90a25
#
_cell.length_a   1.000
_cell.length_b   1.000
_cell.length_c   1.000
_cell.angle_alpha   90.00
_cell.angle_beta   90.00
_cell.angle_gamma   90.00
#
_symmetry.space_group_name_H-M   'P 1'
#
loop_
_entity.id
_entity.type
_entity.pdbx_description
1 polymer ?
#
loop_
_entity_poly.entity_id
_entity_poly.type
_entity_poly.pdbx_seq_one_letter_code
_entity_poly.pdbx_strand_id
1 'polypeptide(L)'
;MMRLHGGAVIVLNMQNSLFIVSTPIGNLKDITLRALDVLKEADFIACEDTRVTGFLLNHYDIKKEMVSLNANNENQKIEYVLDRISGGENCALVSDAGTPAISDPGIRLISAAIKKNINVITLPGPSALTAALTLSGLPTDSFVFEGFIPQKKGRQKKLRELAYEKRTIVIYESTYRIEKLLNEINEYMPGRLIVICRELTKKFEEVWRGYPGEILSTLSDRIIKGEFVVVIAPMGWEDRT
;
A
#
# COMPACT_ATOMS: atom_id res chain seq x y z
N MET A 1 -11.82 -20.24 -9.82
CA MET A 1 -12.35 -19.40 -10.92
C MET A 1 -13.65 -18.76 -10.44
N MET A 2 -13.61 -17.51 -10.08
CA MET A 2 -14.77 -16.78 -9.57
C MET A 2 -15.66 -16.40 -10.75
N ARG A 3 -16.88 -16.96 -10.83
CA ARG A 3 -17.85 -16.57 -11.87
C ARG A 3 -18.45 -15.22 -11.49
N LEU A 4 -18.31 -14.24 -12.36
CA LEU A 4 -19.07 -12.99 -12.27
C LEU A 4 -20.54 -13.33 -12.54
N HIS A 5 -21.38 -13.33 -11.52
CA HIS A 5 -22.81 -13.43 -11.68
C HIS A 5 -23.33 -12.05 -12.06
N GLY A 6 -24.05 -11.99 -13.18
CA GLY A 6 -24.57 -10.74 -13.71
C GLY A 6 -25.54 -10.05 -12.75
N GLY A 7 -25.35 -8.78 -12.54
CA GLY A 7 -26.44 -7.81 -12.30
C GLY A 7 -26.99 -7.67 -10.88
N ALA A 8 -26.56 -8.40 -9.88
CA ALA A 8 -26.93 -8.06 -8.51
C ALA A 8 -26.01 -6.92 -8.02
N VAL A 9 -26.49 -5.68 -8.07
CA VAL A 9 -25.98 -4.64 -7.18
C VAL A 9 -26.18 -5.18 -5.77
N ILE A 10 -25.09 -5.68 -5.15
CA ILE A 10 -25.12 -6.02 -3.73
C ILE A 10 -25.35 -4.67 -3.04
N VAL A 11 -26.58 -4.43 -2.64
CA VAL A 11 -26.93 -3.37 -1.71
C VAL A 11 -26.18 -3.78 -0.43
N LEU A 12 -25.04 -3.14 -0.20
CA LEU A 12 -24.30 -3.32 1.04
C LEU A 12 -25.28 -2.94 2.16
N ASN A 13 -25.50 -3.83 3.10
CA ASN A 13 -26.19 -3.45 4.32
C ASN A 13 -25.25 -2.49 5.05
N MET A 14 -25.43 -1.18 4.77
CA MET A 14 -24.55 -0.09 5.19
C MET A 14 -24.85 0.38 6.61
N GLN A 15 -25.30 -0.51 7.49
CA GLN A 15 -25.53 -0.13 8.88
C GLN A 15 -24.38 -0.59 9.77
N ASN A 16 -23.86 0.34 10.57
CA ASN A 16 -22.86 0.07 11.60
C ASN A 16 -21.59 -0.64 11.06
N SER A 17 -21.05 -0.14 9.94
CA SER A 17 -19.95 -0.81 9.25
C SER A 17 -18.69 0.05 9.20
N LEU A 18 -17.54 -0.62 9.26
CA LEU A 18 -16.24 -0.05 8.94
C LEU A 18 -15.84 -0.48 7.52
N PHE A 19 -15.76 0.48 6.61
CA PHE A 19 -15.33 0.25 5.23
C PHE A 19 -13.84 0.54 5.08
N ILE A 20 -13.06 -0.43 4.60
CA ILE A 20 -11.64 -0.24 4.27
C ILE A 20 -11.58 0.14 2.80
N VAL A 21 -11.26 1.40 2.53
CA VAL A 21 -11.35 1.99 1.19
C VAL A 21 -9.96 2.28 0.66
N SER A 22 -9.56 1.58 -0.41
CA SER A 22 -8.30 1.85 -1.10
C SER A 22 -8.40 3.15 -1.90
N THR A 23 -7.39 4.01 -1.77
CA THR A 23 -7.28 5.30 -2.44
C THR A 23 -6.21 5.27 -3.55
N PRO A 24 -6.21 6.20 -4.50
CA PRO A 24 -5.20 6.28 -5.56
C PRO A 24 -3.78 6.38 -5.02
N ILE A 25 -2.83 5.74 -5.70
CA ILE A 25 -1.40 5.81 -5.35
C ILE A 25 -0.64 6.90 -6.12
N GLY A 26 -1.32 7.62 -6.99
CA GLY A 26 -0.71 8.70 -7.79
C GLY A 26 -1.67 9.28 -8.83
N ASN A 27 -2.44 8.43 -9.51
CA ASN A 27 -3.43 8.86 -10.48
C ASN A 27 -4.84 8.81 -9.87
N LEU A 28 -5.47 9.96 -9.72
CA LEU A 28 -6.82 10.03 -9.15
C LEU A 28 -7.84 9.13 -9.86
N LYS A 29 -7.68 8.91 -11.16
CA LYS A 29 -8.57 8.04 -11.95
C LYS A 29 -8.50 6.55 -11.59
N ASP A 30 -7.54 6.13 -10.80
CA ASP A 30 -7.42 4.74 -10.36
C ASP A 30 -8.41 4.40 -9.22
N ILE A 31 -9.10 5.38 -8.66
CA ILE A 31 -10.16 5.12 -7.67
C ILE A 31 -11.28 4.30 -8.28
N THR A 32 -11.81 3.34 -7.54
CA THR A 32 -12.94 2.55 -8.03
C THR A 32 -14.26 3.31 -7.87
N LEU A 33 -15.23 3.07 -8.75
CA LEU A 33 -16.59 3.63 -8.63
C LEU A 33 -17.21 3.29 -7.28
N ARG A 34 -17.05 2.03 -6.82
CA ARG A 34 -17.56 1.58 -5.53
C ARG A 34 -16.91 2.32 -4.35
N ALA A 35 -15.62 2.67 -4.46
CA ALA A 35 -14.97 3.49 -3.44
C ALA A 35 -15.58 4.89 -3.36
N LEU A 36 -15.86 5.52 -4.51
CA LEU A 36 -16.52 6.82 -4.55
C LEU A 36 -17.92 6.77 -3.95
N ASP A 37 -18.70 5.72 -4.25
CA ASP A 37 -20.03 5.54 -3.68
C ASP A 37 -19.97 5.43 -2.15
N VAL A 38 -19.08 4.58 -1.62
CA VAL A 38 -18.90 4.42 -0.17
C VAL A 38 -18.44 5.70 0.49
N LEU A 39 -17.49 6.44 -0.11
CA LEU A 39 -17.03 7.72 0.45
C LEU A 39 -18.14 8.77 0.49
N LYS A 40 -19.10 8.74 -0.47
CA LYS A 40 -20.29 9.60 -0.47
C LYS A 40 -21.34 9.18 0.56
N GLU A 41 -21.48 7.90 0.83
CA GLU A 41 -22.52 7.34 1.69
C GLU A 41 -22.09 7.21 3.16
N ALA A 42 -20.79 7.06 3.46
CA ALA A 42 -20.27 7.00 4.83
C ALA A 42 -20.65 8.28 5.61
N ASP A 43 -20.91 8.13 6.91
CA ASP A 43 -21.22 9.26 7.78
C ASP A 43 -19.99 10.10 8.10
N PHE A 44 -18.85 9.46 8.24
CA PHE A 44 -17.55 10.10 8.44
C PHE A 44 -16.40 9.26 7.88
N ILE A 45 -15.24 9.89 7.74
CA ILE A 45 -14.02 9.26 7.20
C ILE A 45 -12.91 9.28 8.24
N ALA A 46 -12.37 8.12 8.60
CA ALA A 46 -11.13 8.00 9.35
C ALA A 46 -9.96 7.99 8.36
N CYS A 47 -9.00 8.91 8.52
CA CYS A 47 -7.91 9.10 7.56
C CYS A 47 -6.59 9.40 8.27
N GLU A 48 -5.46 9.12 7.62
CA GLU A 48 -4.13 9.38 8.16
C GLU A 48 -3.85 10.88 8.20
N ASP A 49 -3.89 11.54 7.05
CA ASP A 49 -3.75 13.00 6.91
C ASP A 49 -5.00 13.61 6.29
N THR A 50 -5.69 14.47 7.05
CA THR A 50 -6.92 15.15 6.60
C THR A 50 -6.68 16.09 5.42
N ARG A 51 -5.45 16.56 5.19
CA ARG A 51 -5.11 17.43 4.05
C ARG A 51 -5.05 16.63 2.76
N VAL A 52 -4.43 15.45 2.79
CA VAL A 52 -4.33 14.54 1.64
C VAL A 52 -5.70 13.99 1.27
N THR A 53 -6.42 13.47 2.27
CA THR A 53 -7.80 12.99 2.08
C THR A 53 -8.72 14.11 1.62
N GLY A 54 -8.60 15.32 2.19
CA GLY A 54 -9.39 16.48 1.78
C GLY A 54 -9.17 16.87 0.31
N PHE A 55 -7.93 16.76 -0.19
CA PHE A 55 -7.64 16.97 -1.61
C PHE A 55 -8.37 15.94 -2.50
N LEU A 56 -8.32 14.66 -2.13
CA LEU A 56 -9.04 13.60 -2.85
C LEU A 56 -10.55 13.84 -2.86
N LEU A 57 -11.13 14.10 -1.69
CA LEU A 57 -12.58 14.31 -1.56
C LEU A 57 -13.05 15.54 -2.36
N ASN A 58 -12.30 16.65 -2.28
CA ASN A 58 -12.60 17.86 -3.05
C ASN A 58 -12.57 17.63 -4.55
N HIS A 59 -11.64 16.79 -5.04
CA HIS A 59 -11.57 16.48 -6.47
C HIS A 59 -12.83 15.76 -6.99
N TYR A 60 -13.52 15.01 -6.11
CA TYR A 60 -14.76 14.28 -6.44
C TYR A 60 -16.02 14.93 -5.89
N ASP A 61 -15.95 16.20 -5.46
CA ASP A 61 -17.07 16.96 -4.89
C ASP A 61 -17.73 16.26 -3.69
N ILE A 62 -16.93 15.56 -2.88
CA ILE A 62 -17.38 14.87 -1.67
C ILE A 62 -17.08 15.75 -0.45
N LYS A 63 -18.11 16.02 0.37
CA LYS A 63 -17.99 16.77 1.63
C LYS A 63 -18.33 15.85 2.79
N LYS A 64 -17.34 15.48 3.60
CA LYS A 64 -17.51 14.60 4.77
C LYS A 64 -16.69 15.09 5.96
N GLU A 65 -17.18 14.77 7.14
CA GLU A 65 -16.39 14.90 8.36
C GLU A 65 -15.20 13.96 8.28
N MET A 66 -14.02 14.43 8.69
CA MET A 66 -12.80 13.65 8.72
C MET A 66 -12.25 13.55 10.15
N VAL A 67 -11.93 12.34 10.56
CA VAL A 67 -11.27 12.04 11.84
C VAL A 67 -9.85 11.61 11.56
N SER A 68 -8.86 12.39 11.99
CA SER A 68 -7.44 12.01 11.83
C SER A 68 -7.11 10.81 12.71
N LEU A 69 -6.57 9.75 12.09
CA LEU A 69 -6.16 8.50 12.70
C LEU A 69 -4.78 8.12 12.16
N ASN A 70 -3.73 8.53 12.87
CA ASN A 70 -2.34 8.30 12.50
C ASN A 70 -1.60 7.54 13.61
N ALA A 71 -0.37 7.11 13.36
CA ALA A 71 0.42 6.32 14.28
C ALA A 71 0.56 6.95 15.70
N ASN A 72 0.47 8.28 15.83
CA ASN A 72 0.65 8.99 17.10
C ASN A 72 -0.64 9.05 17.94
N ASN A 73 -1.81 9.07 17.29
CA ASN A 73 -3.10 9.26 17.96
C ASN A 73 -4.04 8.04 17.87
N GLU A 74 -3.67 7.01 17.12
CA GLU A 74 -4.51 5.85 16.83
C GLU A 74 -5.13 5.26 18.13
N ASN A 75 -4.32 5.05 19.18
CA ASN A 75 -4.79 4.47 20.42
C ASN A 75 -5.88 5.30 21.12
N GLN A 76 -5.84 6.62 21.00
CA GLN A 76 -6.83 7.53 21.62
C GLN A 76 -8.10 7.65 20.79
N LYS A 77 -7.98 7.49 19.46
CA LYS A 77 -9.08 7.69 18.53
C LYS A 77 -9.88 6.43 18.22
N ILE A 78 -9.30 5.24 18.45
CA ILE A 78 -9.97 3.96 18.18
C ILE A 78 -11.33 3.88 18.87
N GLU A 79 -11.38 4.09 20.19
CA GLU A 79 -12.65 3.98 20.93
C GLU A 79 -13.68 4.99 20.42
N TYR A 80 -13.27 6.24 20.16
CA TYR A 80 -14.16 7.26 19.61
C TYR A 80 -14.79 6.82 18.28
N VAL A 81 -13.98 6.27 17.36
CA VAL A 81 -14.46 5.78 16.06
C VAL A 81 -15.41 4.59 16.23
N LEU A 82 -15.04 3.64 17.10
CA LEU A 82 -15.85 2.45 17.35
C LEU A 82 -17.18 2.76 18.04
N ASP A 83 -17.21 3.72 18.96
CA ASP A 83 -18.45 4.14 19.64
C ASP A 83 -19.42 4.78 18.65
N ARG A 84 -18.94 5.61 17.72
CA ARG A 84 -19.76 6.18 16.65
C ARG A 84 -20.36 5.09 15.74
N ILE A 85 -19.53 4.12 15.31
CA ILE A 85 -20.02 3.00 14.49
C ILE A 85 -21.05 2.17 15.27
N SER A 86 -20.79 1.89 16.55
CA SER A 86 -21.74 1.15 17.41
C SER A 86 -23.04 1.94 17.63
N GLY A 87 -22.98 3.27 17.57
CA GLY A 87 -24.13 4.18 17.62
C GLY A 87 -24.97 4.25 16.34
N GLY A 88 -24.56 3.54 15.27
CA GLY A 88 -25.34 3.46 14.03
C GLY A 88 -24.70 4.12 12.82
N GLU A 89 -23.53 4.75 12.96
CA GLU A 89 -22.84 5.43 11.87
C GLU A 89 -21.95 4.46 11.06
N ASN A 90 -21.71 4.80 9.80
CA ASN A 90 -20.78 4.14 8.89
C ASN A 90 -19.48 4.92 8.81
N CYS A 91 -18.36 4.23 8.95
CA CYS A 91 -17.03 4.83 8.82
C CYS A 91 -16.29 4.29 7.59
N ALA A 92 -15.74 5.18 6.76
CA ALA A 92 -14.76 4.80 5.76
C ALA A 92 -13.35 5.06 6.31
N LEU A 93 -12.51 4.01 6.37
CA LEU A 93 -11.08 4.13 6.68
C LEU A 93 -10.31 4.24 5.37
N VAL A 94 -9.50 5.29 5.25
CA VAL A 94 -8.59 5.52 4.13
C VAL A 94 -7.17 5.78 4.63
N SER A 95 -6.16 5.44 3.82
CA SER A 95 -4.77 5.90 3.97
C SER A 95 -4.47 7.02 2.97
N ASP A 96 -3.33 7.65 3.09
CA ASP A 96 -2.91 8.73 2.19
C ASP A 96 -2.77 8.23 0.75
N ALA A 97 -2.36 6.96 0.55
CA ALA A 97 -2.25 6.35 -0.76
C ALA A 97 -2.37 4.81 -0.67
N GLY A 98 -3.15 4.20 -1.56
CA GLY A 98 -3.27 2.74 -1.65
C GLY A 98 -4.25 2.14 -0.64
N THR A 99 -3.94 0.93 -0.19
CA THR A 99 -4.83 0.13 0.67
C THR A 99 -4.48 0.34 2.13
N PRO A 100 -5.43 0.83 2.97
CA PRO A 100 -5.20 1.04 4.40
C PRO A 100 -4.68 -0.22 5.11
N ALA A 101 -3.89 -0.02 6.17
CA ALA A 101 -3.25 -1.07 6.98
C ALA A 101 -2.14 -1.88 6.28
N ILE A 102 -1.81 -1.59 5.02
CA ILE A 102 -0.68 -2.21 4.31
C ILE A 102 0.51 -1.24 4.34
N SER A 103 1.37 -1.36 5.33
CA SER A 103 2.43 -0.41 5.72
C SER A 103 1.95 0.95 6.22
N ASP A 104 0.65 1.08 6.48
CA ASP A 104 -0.06 2.27 6.91
C ASP A 104 -0.79 2.03 8.25
N PRO A 105 -1.22 3.10 8.95
CA PRO A 105 -2.10 2.98 10.11
C PRO A 105 -3.43 2.30 9.79
N GLY A 106 -4.13 1.80 10.82
CA GLY A 106 -5.49 1.27 10.71
C GLY A 106 -5.66 -0.18 11.15
N ILE A 107 -4.59 -0.99 11.18
CA ILE A 107 -4.70 -2.40 11.57
C ILE A 107 -5.27 -2.57 12.99
N ARG A 108 -4.96 -1.65 13.91
CA ARG A 108 -5.47 -1.67 15.29
C ARG A 108 -6.96 -1.35 15.33
N LEU A 109 -7.42 -0.35 14.56
CA LEU A 109 -8.84 -0.03 14.43
C LEU A 109 -9.60 -1.22 13.86
N ILE A 110 -9.10 -1.82 12.76
CA ILE A 110 -9.71 -3.01 12.14
C ILE A 110 -9.81 -4.16 13.16
N SER A 111 -8.71 -4.45 13.86
CA SER A 111 -8.70 -5.51 14.88
C SER A 111 -9.68 -5.26 16.02
N ALA A 112 -9.78 -4.02 16.48
CA ALA A 112 -10.70 -3.63 17.54
C ALA A 112 -12.17 -3.66 17.07
N ALA A 113 -12.46 -3.26 15.83
CA ALA A 113 -13.78 -3.36 15.22
C ALA A 113 -14.25 -4.82 15.14
N ILE A 114 -13.38 -5.72 14.68
CA ILE A 114 -13.68 -7.17 14.63
C ILE A 114 -13.98 -7.73 16.03
N LYS A 115 -13.20 -7.35 17.05
CA LYS A 115 -13.44 -7.77 18.44
C LYS A 115 -14.77 -7.28 19.01
N LYS A 116 -15.26 -6.11 18.57
CA LYS A 116 -16.57 -5.56 18.94
C LYS A 116 -17.71 -6.07 18.05
N ASN A 117 -17.46 -7.05 17.17
CA ASN A 117 -18.41 -7.58 16.18
C ASN A 117 -18.98 -6.52 15.23
N ILE A 118 -18.24 -5.46 14.99
CA ILE A 118 -18.56 -4.47 13.95
C ILE A 118 -18.30 -5.10 12.59
N ASN A 119 -19.22 -4.90 11.66
CA ASN A 119 -19.07 -5.38 10.30
C ASN A 119 -17.92 -4.64 9.58
N VAL A 120 -16.90 -5.36 9.13
CA VAL A 120 -15.74 -4.81 8.42
C VAL A 120 -15.79 -5.24 6.97
N ILE A 121 -15.84 -4.28 6.06
CA ILE A 121 -16.01 -4.50 4.62
C ILE A 121 -14.81 -3.91 3.89
N THR A 122 -14.08 -4.70 3.12
CA THR A 122 -12.98 -4.20 2.28
C THR A 122 -13.44 -3.89 0.86
N LEU A 123 -12.96 -2.79 0.33
CA LEU A 123 -13.12 -2.39 -1.06
C LEU A 123 -11.78 -2.58 -1.78
N PRO A 124 -11.64 -3.60 -2.65
CA PRO A 124 -10.44 -3.77 -3.46
C PRO A 124 -10.19 -2.52 -4.30
N GLY A 125 -8.91 -2.16 -4.43
CA GLY A 125 -8.54 -0.97 -5.20
C GLY A 125 -7.02 -0.85 -5.39
N PRO A 126 -6.52 0.36 -5.64
CA PRO A 126 -5.12 0.62 -5.92
C PRO A 126 -4.18 0.12 -4.82
N SER A 127 -3.06 -0.45 -5.26
CA SER A 127 -2.00 -0.92 -4.36
C SER A 127 -0.65 -0.90 -5.09
N ALA A 128 0.32 -0.18 -4.55
CA ALA A 128 1.67 -0.14 -5.11
C ALA A 128 2.36 -1.51 -5.10
N LEU A 129 2.05 -2.34 -4.10
CA LEU A 129 2.54 -3.72 -4.01
C LEU A 129 2.13 -4.55 -5.23
N THR A 130 0.85 -4.60 -5.55
CA THR A 130 0.35 -5.41 -6.67
C THR A 130 0.73 -4.80 -8.01
N ALA A 131 0.72 -3.47 -8.14
CA ALA A 131 1.18 -2.78 -9.35
C ALA A 131 2.65 -3.09 -9.66
N ALA A 132 3.53 -3.01 -8.66
CA ALA A 132 4.95 -3.33 -8.84
C ALA A 132 5.17 -4.82 -9.18
N LEU A 133 4.48 -5.74 -8.51
CA LEU A 133 4.57 -7.18 -8.83
C LEU A 133 4.19 -7.47 -10.28
N THR A 134 3.08 -6.91 -10.77
CA THR A 134 2.64 -7.12 -12.15
C THR A 134 3.58 -6.51 -13.18
N LEU A 135 4.22 -5.36 -12.86
CA LEU A 135 5.21 -4.72 -13.71
C LEU A 135 6.58 -5.40 -13.69
N SER A 136 6.87 -6.18 -12.65
CA SER A 136 8.21 -6.73 -12.45
C SER A 136 8.59 -7.78 -13.51
N GLY A 137 7.62 -8.57 -13.97
CA GLY A 137 7.89 -9.75 -14.81
C GLY A 137 8.53 -10.91 -14.05
N LEU A 138 8.66 -10.82 -12.73
CA LEU A 138 9.18 -11.86 -11.85
C LEU A 138 8.06 -12.83 -11.40
N PRO A 139 8.38 -14.03 -10.90
CA PRO A 139 7.36 -14.94 -10.35
C PRO A 139 6.51 -14.30 -9.27
N THR A 140 5.19 -14.37 -9.39
CA THR A 140 4.23 -13.72 -8.48
C THR A 140 3.27 -14.67 -7.77
N ASP A 141 3.36 -15.96 -8.07
CA ASP A 141 2.57 -17.03 -7.43
C ASP A 141 2.86 -17.17 -5.94
N SER A 142 4.07 -16.80 -5.51
CA SER A 142 4.46 -16.71 -4.10
C SER A 142 5.49 -15.60 -3.91
N PHE A 143 5.21 -14.69 -2.98
CA PHE A 143 6.10 -13.57 -2.68
C PHE A 143 6.10 -13.22 -1.20
N VAL A 144 7.10 -12.45 -0.77
CA VAL A 144 7.21 -11.88 0.57
C VAL A 144 7.16 -10.36 0.46
N PHE A 145 6.23 -9.75 1.18
CA PHE A 145 6.17 -8.30 1.32
C PHE A 145 6.74 -7.89 2.67
N GLU A 146 7.78 -7.08 2.64
CA GLU A 146 8.50 -6.62 3.83
C GLU A 146 8.13 -5.17 4.24
N GLY A 147 7.37 -4.46 3.40
CA GLY A 147 7.12 -3.04 3.62
C GLY A 147 8.44 -2.25 3.66
N PHE A 148 8.58 -1.35 4.62
CA PHE A 148 9.83 -0.61 4.83
C PHE A 148 10.79 -1.40 5.72
N ILE A 149 11.98 -1.69 5.21
CA ILE A 149 13.04 -2.33 6.01
C ILE A 149 13.46 -1.40 7.17
N PRO A 150 13.77 -1.95 8.37
CA PRO A 150 14.22 -1.17 9.52
C PRO A 150 15.37 -0.22 9.18
N GLN A 151 15.36 1.00 9.73
CA GLN A 151 16.38 2.01 9.40
C GLN A 151 17.74 1.73 10.05
N LYS A 152 17.76 1.19 11.25
CA LYS A 152 18.96 1.00 12.09
C LYS A 152 19.00 -0.41 12.67
N LYS A 153 18.43 -0.60 13.87
CA LYS A 153 18.46 -1.89 14.59
C LYS A 153 17.72 -2.97 13.81
N GLY A 154 18.38 -4.11 13.59
CA GLY A 154 17.79 -5.25 12.89
C GLY A 154 17.89 -5.21 11.35
N ARG A 155 18.29 -4.08 10.73
CA ARG A 155 18.37 -3.94 9.27
C ARG A 155 19.30 -4.97 8.62
N GLN A 156 20.53 -5.09 9.07
CA GLN A 156 21.48 -6.05 8.51
C GLN A 156 21.04 -7.51 8.71
N LYS A 157 20.46 -7.81 9.88
CA LYS A 157 19.91 -9.14 10.15
C LYS A 157 18.79 -9.46 9.14
N LYS A 158 17.86 -8.54 8.93
CA LYS A 158 16.77 -8.70 7.96
C LYS A 158 17.31 -8.92 6.54
N LEU A 159 18.27 -8.12 6.08
CA LEU A 159 18.86 -8.26 4.75
C LEU A 159 19.55 -9.62 4.54
N ARG A 160 20.26 -10.11 5.56
CA ARG A 160 20.85 -11.46 5.52
C ARG A 160 19.81 -12.57 5.46
N GLU A 161 18.69 -12.42 6.18
CA GLU A 161 17.56 -13.36 6.09
C GLU A 161 16.96 -13.36 4.69
N LEU A 162 16.73 -12.18 4.11
CA LEU A 162 16.16 -12.01 2.77
C LEU A 162 17.11 -12.54 1.67
N ALA A 163 18.42 -12.57 1.89
CA ALA A 163 19.37 -13.13 0.93
C ALA A 163 19.12 -14.62 0.64
N TYR A 164 18.49 -15.34 1.56
CA TYR A 164 18.15 -16.76 1.40
C TYR A 164 16.67 -16.99 1.02
N GLU A 165 15.89 -15.91 0.83
CA GLU A 165 14.49 -16.04 0.47
C GLU A 165 14.33 -16.60 -0.96
N LYS A 166 13.54 -17.66 -1.10
CA LYS A 166 13.30 -18.38 -2.36
C LYS A 166 12.09 -17.86 -3.13
N ARG A 167 11.37 -16.90 -2.56
CA ARG A 167 10.23 -16.23 -3.20
C ARG A 167 10.65 -14.85 -3.68
N THR A 168 9.85 -14.26 -4.55
CA THR A 168 9.97 -12.84 -4.90
C THR A 168 9.79 -11.99 -3.66
N ILE A 169 10.66 -10.99 -3.48
CA ILE A 169 10.60 -10.05 -2.34
C ILE A 169 10.13 -8.70 -2.85
N VAL A 170 9.23 -8.05 -2.09
CA VAL A 170 8.79 -6.69 -2.37
C VAL A 170 9.08 -5.80 -1.17
N ILE A 171 9.73 -4.67 -1.42
CA ILE A 171 10.17 -3.70 -0.41
C ILE A 171 9.70 -2.31 -0.83
N TYR A 172 9.13 -1.54 0.10
CA TYR A 172 8.90 -0.11 -0.07
C TYR A 172 10.12 0.68 0.39
N GLU A 173 10.47 1.71 -0.36
CA GLU A 173 11.58 2.56 0.04
C GLU A 173 11.36 4.04 -0.35
N SER A 174 11.95 4.91 0.43
CA SER A 174 11.88 6.36 0.24
C SER A 174 13.07 6.89 -0.56
N THR A 175 12.91 8.07 -1.14
CA THR A 175 13.97 8.82 -1.84
C THR A 175 15.30 8.84 -1.08
N TYR A 176 15.24 9.09 0.23
CA TYR A 176 16.46 9.28 1.05
C TYR A 176 17.21 7.99 1.37
N ARG A 177 16.64 6.82 1.05
CA ARG A 177 17.17 5.53 1.47
C ARG A 177 17.34 4.54 0.32
N ILE A 178 16.85 4.85 -0.86
CA ILE A 178 16.90 3.94 -2.01
C ILE A 178 18.34 3.60 -2.41
N GLU A 179 19.23 4.59 -2.50
CA GLU A 179 20.65 4.36 -2.82
C GLU A 179 21.32 3.45 -1.79
N LYS A 180 21.07 3.71 -0.49
CA LYS A 180 21.57 2.83 0.57
C LYS A 180 21.03 1.41 0.44
N LEU A 181 19.73 1.26 0.16
CA LEU A 181 19.12 -0.07 -0.03
C LEU A 181 19.75 -0.78 -1.22
N LEU A 182 20.00 -0.11 -2.33
CA LEU A 182 20.64 -0.69 -3.52
C LEU A 182 22.06 -1.16 -3.24
N ASN A 183 22.85 -0.38 -2.52
CA ASN A 183 24.20 -0.79 -2.08
C ASN A 183 24.12 -2.05 -1.20
N GLU A 184 23.20 -2.10 -0.26
CA GLU A 184 23.01 -3.27 0.61
C GLU A 184 22.50 -4.50 -0.17
N ILE A 185 21.57 -4.32 -1.13
CA ILE A 185 21.16 -5.43 -2.02
C ILE A 185 22.37 -5.93 -2.83
N ASN A 186 23.20 -5.03 -3.34
CA ASN A 186 24.41 -5.41 -4.07
C ASN A 186 25.43 -6.17 -3.19
N GLU A 187 25.51 -5.84 -1.91
CA GLU A 187 26.37 -6.54 -0.95
C GLU A 187 25.83 -7.94 -0.60
N TYR A 188 24.53 -8.06 -0.27
CA TYR A 188 23.96 -9.30 0.26
C TYR A 188 23.36 -10.21 -0.81
N MET A 189 22.98 -9.68 -1.97
CA MET A 189 22.23 -10.37 -3.03
C MET A 189 22.70 -9.96 -4.45
N PRO A 190 24.02 -9.91 -4.73
CA PRO A 190 24.54 -9.31 -5.98
C PRO A 190 24.07 -10.03 -7.25
N GLY A 191 23.77 -11.32 -7.16
CA GLY A 191 23.34 -12.14 -8.30
C GLY A 191 21.83 -12.20 -8.51
N ARG A 192 21.05 -11.37 -7.80
CA ARG A 192 19.58 -11.36 -7.97
C ARG A 192 19.13 -10.21 -8.86
N LEU A 193 18.32 -10.52 -9.87
CA LEU A 193 17.67 -9.50 -10.67
C LEU A 193 16.74 -8.66 -9.79
N ILE A 194 16.77 -7.36 -9.97
CA ILE A 194 15.87 -6.44 -9.27
C ILE A 194 15.09 -5.58 -10.27
N VAL A 195 13.88 -5.25 -9.88
CA VAL A 195 13.02 -4.31 -10.60
C VAL A 195 12.63 -3.19 -9.64
N ILE A 196 12.93 -1.97 -10.01
CA ILE A 196 12.65 -0.79 -9.22
C ILE A 196 11.54 -0.01 -9.92
N CYS A 197 10.39 0.06 -9.29
CA CYS A 197 9.28 0.89 -9.74
C CYS A 197 9.31 2.22 -8.96
N ARG A 198 9.43 3.31 -9.69
CA ARG A 198 9.46 4.67 -9.13
C ARG A 198 8.21 5.41 -9.54
N GLU A 199 7.59 6.14 -8.60
CA GLU A 199 6.46 7.04 -8.87
C GLU A 199 5.32 6.37 -9.66
N LEU A 200 4.95 5.15 -9.29
CA LEU A 200 3.90 4.36 -9.95
C LEU A 200 2.61 5.18 -10.12
N THR A 201 2.04 5.11 -11.30
CA THR A 201 0.82 5.81 -11.77
C THR A 201 0.94 7.34 -11.85
N LYS A 202 2.07 7.93 -11.44
CA LYS A 202 2.32 9.38 -11.47
C LYS A 202 2.95 9.80 -12.80
N LYS A 203 3.04 11.12 -13.01
CA LYS A 203 3.60 11.73 -14.23
C LYS A 203 5.02 11.26 -14.57
N PHE A 204 5.81 10.94 -13.55
CA PHE A 204 7.22 10.56 -13.69
C PHE A 204 7.45 9.09 -13.29
N GLU A 205 6.48 8.23 -13.65
CA GLU A 205 6.62 6.80 -13.48
C GLU A 205 7.82 6.27 -14.28
N GLU A 206 8.66 5.49 -13.62
CA GLU A 206 9.81 4.82 -14.22
C GLU A 206 9.94 3.41 -13.67
N VAL A 207 10.44 2.52 -14.52
CA VAL A 207 10.75 1.14 -14.12
C VAL A 207 12.17 0.81 -14.56
N TRP A 208 13.03 0.49 -13.59
CA TRP A 208 14.42 0.08 -13.84
C TRP A 208 14.56 -1.41 -13.60
N ARG A 209 15.21 -2.12 -14.52
CA ARG A 209 15.47 -3.57 -14.43
C ARG A 209 16.94 -3.83 -14.60
N GLY A 210 17.50 -4.77 -13.86
CA GLY A 210 18.90 -5.16 -13.96
C GLY A 210 19.44 -5.76 -12.67
N TYR A 211 20.69 -6.08 -12.67
CA TYR A 211 21.39 -6.48 -11.43
C TYR A 211 21.75 -5.25 -10.59
N PRO A 212 21.83 -5.39 -9.26
CA PRO A 212 22.05 -4.25 -8.37
C PRO A 212 23.27 -3.39 -8.75
N GLY A 213 24.40 -4.02 -9.11
CA GLY A 213 25.61 -3.32 -9.54
C GLY A 213 25.44 -2.52 -10.84
N GLU A 214 24.67 -3.03 -11.79
CA GLU A 214 24.36 -2.34 -13.06
C GLU A 214 23.50 -1.10 -12.80
N ILE A 215 22.47 -1.23 -11.97
CA ILE A 215 21.61 -0.11 -11.63
C ILE A 215 22.40 0.97 -10.87
N LEU A 216 23.25 0.56 -9.92
CA LEU A 216 24.11 1.47 -9.17
C LEU A 216 25.06 2.25 -10.08
N SER A 217 25.63 1.62 -11.12
CA SER A 217 26.55 2.29 -12.05
C SER A 217 25.90 3.42 -12.87
N THR A 218 24.58 3.37 -13.04
CA THR A 218 23.80 4.38 -13.78
C THR A 218 22.97 5.27 -12.88
N LEU A 219 23.11 5.15 -11.57
CA LEU A 219 22.25 5.84 -10.61
C LEU A 219 22.44 7.36 -10.64
N SER A 220 23.66 7.83 -10.89
CA SER A 220 23.98 9.27 -11.03
C SER A 220 23.22 9.96 -12.16
N ASP A 221 22.85 9.22 -13.20
CA ASP A 221 22.15 9.73 -14.38
C ASP A 221 20.63 9.73 -14.19
N ARG A 222 20.14 9.30 -13.02
CA ARG A 222 18.73 9.13 -12.72
C ARG A 222 18.22 10.13 -11.70
N ILE A 223 16.95 10.43 -11.77
CA ILE A 223 16.27 11.25 -10.77
C ILE A 223 15.87 10.39 -9.58
N ILE A 224 16.58 10.56 -8.45
CA ILE A 224 16.33 9.82 -7.21
C ILE A 224 15.34 10.59 -6.32
N LYS A 225 14.15 10.95 -6.85
CA LYS A 225 13.08 11.61 -6.09
C LYS A 225 11.79 10.81 -6.23
N GLY A 226 10.99 10.78 -5.16
CA GLY A 226 9.70 10.13 -5.15
C GLY A 226 9.65 8.86 -4.31
N GLU A 227 8.68 8.01 -4.56
CA GLU A 227 8.41 6.77 -3.86
C GLU A 227 8.86 5.59 -4.70
N PHE A 228 9.41 4.57 -4.04
CA PHE A 228 9.99 3.41 -4.70
C PHE A 228 9.39 2.11 -4.18
N VAL A 229 9.12 1.20 -5.11
CA VAL A 229 8.89 -0.20 -4.81
C VAL A 229 10.01 -1.01 -5.45
N VAL A 230 10.73 -1.77 -4.65
CA VAL A 230 11.83 -2.65 -5.11
C VAL A 230 11.32 -4.09 -5.08
N VAL A 231 11.33 -4.74 -6.23
CA VAL A 231 10.97 -6.14 -6.40
C VAL A 231 12.25 -6.91 -6.69
N ILE A 232 12.54 -7.95 -5.90
CA ILE A 232 13.77 -8.73 -6.00
C ILE A 232 13.41 -10.16 -6.40
N ALA A 233 14.05 -10.68 -7.43
CA ALA A 233 13.83 -12.04 -7.91
C ALA A 233 14.07 -13.10 -6.83
N PRO A 234 13.47 -14.29 -6.89
CA PRO A 234 13.79 -15.42 -6.03
C PRO A 234 15.27 -15.77 -6.03
N MET A 235 15.78 -16.32 -4.93
CA MET A 235 17.15 -16.85 -4.93
C MET A 235 17.29 -17.98 -5.96
N GLY A 236 18.32 -17.89 -6.82
CA GLY A 236 18.56 -18.88 -7.88
C GLY A 236 17.60 -18.81 -9.05
N TRP A 237 16.81 -17.74 -9.16
CA TRP A 237 15.98 -17.51 -10.34
C TRP A 237 16.85 -17.06 -11.52
N GLU A 238 16.65 -17.69 -12.66
CA GLU A 238 17.31 -17.33 -13.92
C GLU A 238 16.25 -16.84 -14.91
N ASP A 239 16.56 -15.75 -15.59
CA ASP A 239 15.73 -15.31 -16.71
C ASP A 239 15.89 -16.33 -17.85
N ARG A 240 14.80 -17.03 -18.15
CA ARG A 240 14.78 -18.07 -19.20
C ARG A 240 14.20 -17.57 -20.53
N THR A 241 14.11 -16.24 -20.69
CA THR A 241 13.66 -15.63 -21.95
C THR A 241 14.79 -15.47 -22.95
#